data_053a091124b36aca77330ea7e6ac352c
#
_entry.id   053a091124b36aca77330ea7e6ac352c
#
_cell.length_a   1.000
_cell.length_b   1.000
_cell.length_c   1.000
_cell.angle_alpha   90.00
_cell.angle_beta   90.00
_cell.angle_gamma   90.00
#
_symmetry.space_group_name_H-M   'P 1'
#
loop_
_entity.id
_entity.type
_entity.pdbx_description
1 polymer ?
#
loop_
_entity_poly.entity_id
_entity_poly.type
_entity_poly.pdbx_seq_one_letter_code
_entity_poly.pdbx_strand_id
1 'polypeptide(L)'
;AMQQMFDPSATVTSVIGMYYWNGPNYMDAKELAPDTSYTLFLYALDAKTGKVAAAHSYPSFAKTKPVGRTVPEIEIVGYYSGDEEAGAVFGQPEVTAGKCIAVVKYNVDPSATALYAGILEGNGMDATEYPDDDIHSYLKGYWNQISMAQPYSFYVLNWAVEQTAFAYALDANGGQGALARSLVLPTA
;
A
#
# COMPACT_ATOMS: atom_id res chain seq x y z
N ALA A 1 -16.05 -13.17 4.37
CA ALA A 1 -17.36 -12.74 4.85
C ALA A 1 -18.51 -13.43 4.09
N MET A 2 -18.49 -13.44 2.74
CA MET A 2 -19.52 -14.16 1.95
C MET A 2 -19.51 -15.67 2.19
N GLN A 3 -18.34 -16.27 2.43
CA GLN A 3 -18.24 -17.70 2.72
C GLN A 3 -18.98 -18.12 4.00
N GLN A 4 -19.05 -17.23 5.00
CA GLN A 4 -19.82 -17.46 6.23
C GLN A 4 -21.34 -17.37 6.03
N MET A 5 -21.82 -16.61 5.03
CA MET A 5 -23.24 -16.56 4.71
C MET A 5 -23.78 -17.89 4.15
N PHE A 6 -22.91 -18.74 3.64
CA PHE A 6 -23.26 -20.07 3.10
C PHE A 6 -22.81 -21.21 4.02
N ASP A 7 -22.35 -20.90 5.23
CA ASP A 7 -22.06 -21.91 6.24
C ASP A 7 -23.38 -22.54 6.70
N PRO A 8 -23.58 -23.84 6.42
CA PRO A 8 -24.82 -24.53 6.79
C PRO A 8 -25.04 -24.60 8.31
N SER A 9 -24.02 -24.31 9.12
CA SER A 9 -24.12 -24.22 10.58
C SER A 9 -24.53 -22.82 11.07
N ALA A 10 -24.51 -21.80 10.21
CA ALA A 10 -24.91 -20.45 10.59
C ALA A 10 -26.41 -20.37 10.86
N THR A 11 -26.77 -19.90 12.04
CA THR A 11 -28.17 -19.63 12.36
C THR A 11 -28.60 -18.29 11.75
N VAL A 12 -29.89 -18.15 11.44
CA VAL A 12 -30.47 -16.88 10.98
C VAL A 12 -30.12 -15.73 11.93
N THR A 13 -30.15 -15.98 13.23
CA THR A 13 -29.82 -14.99 14.26
C THR A 13 -28.35 -14.57 14.20
N SER A 14 -27.43 -15.50 13.93
CA SER A 14 -26.00 -15.16 13.81
C SER A 14 -25.72 -14.34 12.54
N VAL A 15 -26.37 -14.64 11.44
CA VAL A 15 -26.25 -13.88 10.20
C VAL A 15 -26.87 -12.49 10.34
N ILE A 16 -28.06 -12.39 10.92
CA ILE A 16 -28.72 -11.10 11.18
C ILE A 16 -27.88 -10.24 12.14
N GLY A 17 -27.34 -10.83 13.21
CA GLY A 17 -26.50 -10.10 14.16
C GLY A 17 -25.22 -9.53 13.57
N MET A 18 -24.71 -10.13 12.50
CA MET A 18 -23.49 -9.67 11.82
C MET A 18 -23.73 -8.65 10.69
N TYR A 19 -24.85 -8.76 9.99
CA TYR A 19 -25.08 -8.03 8.73
C TYR A 19 -26.42 -7.30 8.66
N TYR A 20 -27.20 -7.27 9.74
CA TYR A 20 -28.48 -6.57 9.76
C TYR A 20 -28.29 -5.07 9.92
N TRP A 21 -28.84 -4.32 8.96
CA TRP A 21 -28.90 -2.86 9.01
C TRP A 21 -30.35 -2.42 9.02
N ASN A 22 -30.68 -1.53 9.92
CA ASN A 22 -31.98 -0.88 9.98
C ASN A 22 -31.82 0.60 9.58
N GLY A 23 -32.50 0.99 8.50
CA GLY A 23 -32.40 2.32 7.92
C GLY A 23 -31.22 2.50 6.95
N PRO A 24 -30.90 3.74 6.57
CA PRO A 24 -29.76 4.05 5.70
C PRO A 24 -28.45 3.62 6.33
N ASN A 25 -27.65 2.93 5.56
CA ASN A 25 -26.34 2.47 6.04
C ASN A 25 -25.27 2.60 4.95
N TYR A 26 -24.03 2.69 5.37
CA TYR A 26 -22.87 2.79 4.49
C TYR A 26 -21.92 1.63 4.81
N MET A 27 -21.38 1.01 3.78
CA MET A 27 -20.40 -0.04 3.89
C MET A 27 -19.22 0.25 2.98
N ASP A 28 -18.02 0.28 3.56
CA ASP A 28 -16.79 0.32 2.80
C ASP A 28 -16.40 -1.10 2.40
N ALA A 29 -16.33 -1.37 1.11
CA ALA A 29 -15.73 -2.59 0.60
C ALA A 29 -14.20 -2.40 0.57
N LYS A 30 -13.49 -3.22 1.33
CA LYS A 30 -12.02 -3.21 1.40
C LYS A 30 -11.44 -4.39 0.61
N GLU A 31 -10.18 -4.28 0.25
CA GLU A 31 -9.42 -5.38 -0.39
C GLU A 31 -10.03 -5.87 -1.70
N LEU A 32 -10.60 -4.96 -2.48
CA LEU A 32 -11.10 -5.27 -3.81
C LEU A 32 -9.94 -5.30 -4.81
N ALA A 33 -9.92 -6.34 -5.66
CA ALA A 33 -8.92 -6.45 -6.72
C ALA A 33 -9.01 -5.26 -7.70
N PRO A 34 -7.89 -4.73 -8.19
CA PRO A 34 -7.91 -3.63 -9.14
C PRO A 34 -8.50 -4.05 -10.49
N ASP A 35 -8.98 -3.08 -11.26
CA ASP A 35 -9.60 -3.22 -12.60
C ASP A 35 -10.66 -4.35 -12.69
N THR A 36 -11.35 -4.58 -11.59
CA THR A 36 -12.32 -5.67 -11.46
C THR A 36 -13.72 -5.11 -11.30
N SER A 37 -14.67 -5.67 -12.07
CA SER A 37 -16.09 -5.33 -11.94
C SER A 37 -16.74 -6.17 -10.86
N TYR A 38 -17.51 -5.54 -10.01
CA TYR A 38 -18.22 -6.18 -8.90
C TYR A 38 -19.72 -6.05 -9.04
N THR A 39 -20.42 -7.10 -8.64
CA THR A 39 -21.89 -7.11 -8.55
C THR A 39 -22.29 -7.05 -7.08
N LEU A 40 -23.13 -6.10 -6.72
CA LEU A 40 -23.72 -6.02 -5.39
C LEU A 40 -25.01 -6.84 -5.35
N PHE A 41 -25.09 -7.72 -4.36
CA PHE A 41 -26.32 -8.46 -4.04
C PHE A 41 -26.87 -7.98 -2.71
N LEU A 42 -28.14 -7.59 -2.69
CA LEU A 42 -28.88 -7.20 -1.50
C LEU A 42 -30.04 -8.16 -1.26
N TYR A 43 -30.20 -8.55 -0.01
CA TYR A 43 -31.30 -9.40 0.42
C TYR A 43 -32.02 -8.74 1.60
N ALA A 44 -33.35 -8.68 1.52
CA ALA A 44 -34.17 -8.40 2.68
C ALA A 44 -34.66 -9.72 3.29
N LEU A 45 -34.51 -9.85 4.59
CA LEU A 45 -34.99 -11.02 5.33
C LEU A 45 -36.23 -10.65 6.15
N ASP A 46 -37.18 -11.52 6.15
CA ASP A 46 -38.28 -11.47 7.10
C ASP A 46 -37.72 -11.78 8.51
N ALA A 47 -37.80 -10.82 9.42
CA ALA A 47 -37.23 -10.94 10.75
C ALA A 47 -37.83 -12.05 11.62
N LYS A 48 -39.08 -12.50 11.31
CA LYS A 48 -39.76 -13.53 12.07
C LYS A 48 -39.42 -14.92 11.57
N THR A 49 -39.31 -15.07 10.25
CA THR A 49 -39.16 -16.39 9.61
C THR A 49 -37.76 -16.67 9.13
N GLY A 50 -36.90 -15.62 9.03
CA GLY A 50 -35.56 -15.69 8.45
C GLY A 50 -35.53 -15.99 6.94
N LYS A 51 -36.68 -15.98 6.29
CA LYS A 51 -36.78 -16.24 4.84
C LYS A 51 -36.45 -14.98 4.06
N VAL A 52 -35.86 -15.15 2.88
CA VAL A 52 -35.65 -14.04 1.96
C VAL A 52 -36.98 -13.47 1.54
N ALA A 53 -37.26 -12.24 1.93
CA ALA A 53 -38.46 -11.49 1.56
C ALA A 53 -38.29 -10.77 0.22
N ALA A 54 -37.08 -10.29 -0.06
CA ALA A 54 -36.74 -9.67 -1.33
C ALA A 54 -35.23 -9.86 -1.61
N ALA A 55 -34.87 -9.94 -2.88
CA ALA A 55 -33.49 -9.99 -3.35
C ALA A 55 -33.35 -9.06 -4.55
N HIS A 56 -32.23 -8.35 -4.60
CA HIS A 56 -31.88 -7.48 -5.73
C HIS A 56 -30.39 -7.58 -6.04
N SER A 57 -30.05 -7.55 -7.31
CA SER A 57 -28.67 -7.53 -7.76
C SER A 57 -28.41 -6.29 -8.60
N TYR A 58 -27.29 -5.65 -8.36
CA TYR A 58 -26.80 -4.53 -9.14
C TYR A 58 -25.54 -4.99 -9.90
N PRO A 59 -25.69 -5.51 -11.11
CA PRO A 59 -24.56 -5.93 -11.94
C PRO A 59 -23.72 -4.68 -12.29
N SER A 60 -22.41 -4.84 -12.28
CA SER A 60 -21.48 -3.73 -12.51
C SER A 60 -21.72 -2.55 -11.57
N PHE A 61 -22.12 -2.82 -10.33
CA PHE A 61 -22.36 -1.82 -9.29
C PHE A 61 -21.16 -0.92 -9.06
N ALA A 62 -19.96 -1.50 -9.04
CA ALA A 62 -18.72 -0.78 -8.93
C ALA A 62 -17.68 -1.42 -9.84
N LYS A 63 -16.83 -0.57 -10.40
CA LYS A 63 -15.57 -0.99 -11.03
C LYS A 63 -14.44 -0.38 -10.23
N THR A 64 -13.53 -1.21 -9.76
CA THR A 64 -12.34 -0.73 -9.07
C THR A 64 -11.45 0.01 -10.06
N LYS A 65 -10.66 0.93 -9.54
CA LYS A 65 -9.69 1.65 -10.36
C LYS A 65 -8.66 0.67 -10.94
N PRO A 66 -8.19 0.90 -12.16
CA PRO A 66 -7.10 0.10 -12.71
C PRO A 66 -5.84 0.29 -11.89
N VAL A 67 -4.94 -0.68 -11.98
CA VAL A 67 -3.58 -0.50 -11.46
C VAL A 67 -2.94 0.66 -12.24
N GLY A 68 -2.39 1.62 -11.53
CA GLY A 68 -1.68 2.74 -12.11
C GLY A 68 -0.49 2.26 -12.94
N ARG A 69 -0.24 2.92 -14.06
CA ARG A 69 0.88 2.59 -14.96
C ARG A 69 2.16 3.33 -14.62
N THR A 70 2.06 4.30 -13.72
CA THR A 70 3.18 5.14 -13.31
C THR A 70 4.10 4.35 -12.40
N VAL A 71 5.31 4.09 -12.90
CA VAL A 71 6.37 3.43 -12.11
C VAL A 71 7.40 4.50 -11.78
N PRO A 72 7.68 4.79 -10.50
CA PRO A 72 8.74 5.71 -10.13
C PRO A 72 10.11 5.18 -10.56
N GLU A 73 11.02 6.06 -10.97
CA GLU A 73 12.42 5.74 -11.10
C GLU A 73 13.14 6.08 -9.80
N ILE A 74 13.92 5.14 -9.26
CA ILE A 74 14.68 5.30 -8.04
C ILE A 74 16.13 5.65 -8.41
N GLU A 75 16.58 6.84 -8.03
CA GLU A 75 17.93 7.35 -8.26
C GLU A 75 18.67 7.47 -6.92
N ILE A 76 19.78 6.75 -6.77
CA ILE A 76 20.66 6.93 -5.62
C ILE A 76 21.57 8.12 -5.92
N VAL A 77 21.32 9.24 -5.26
CA VAL A 77 22.06 10.49 -5.47
C VAL A 77 23.48 10.40 -4.89
N GLY A 78 23.61 9.75 -3.73
CA GLY A 78 24.91 9.54 -3.11
C GLY A 78 24.82 8.97 -1.70
N TYR A 79 26.00 8.63 -1.21
CA TYR A 79 26.23 8.13 0.14
C TYR A 79 27.13 9.12 0.87
N TYR A 80 26.72 9.53 2.06
CA TYR A 80 27.43 10.54 2.87
C TYR A 80 27.71 9.98 4.26
N SER A 81 28.85 10.38 4.85
CA SER A 81 29.17 9.99 6.22
C SER A 81 28.22 10.66 7.22
N GLY A 82 27.63 9.86 8.10
CA GLY A 82 26.81 10.37 9.20
C GLY A 82 27.60 11.07 10.31
N ASP A 83 28.92 10.96 10.29
CA ASP A 83 29.84 11.66 11.21
C ASP A 83 30.21 13.08 10.75
N GLU A 84 29.81 13.46 9.53
CA GLU A 84 30.14 14.75 8.92
C GLU A 84 28.92 15.70 8.90
N GLU A 85 28.99 16.74 8.07
CA GLU A 85 27.95 17.76 7.93
C GLU A 85 26.58 17.17 7.59
N ALA A 86 26.54 16.10 6.80
CA ALA A 86 25.29 15.40 6.46
C ALA A 86 24.59 14.84 7.71
N GLY A 87 25.34 14.30 8.67
CA GLY A 87 24.80 13.84 9.95
C GLY A 87 24.26 14.96 10.82
N ALA A 88 24.90 16.12 10.80
CA ALA A 88 24.46 17.30 11.55
C ALA A 88 23.10 17.82 11.10
N VAL A 89 22.74 17.66 9.83
CA VAL A 89 21.42 18.05 9.28
C VAL A 89 20.27 17.26 9.93
N PHE A 90 20.51 16.01 10.33
CA PHE A 90 19.51 15.21 11.03
C PHE A 90 19.26 15.65 12.47
N GLY A 91 20.18 16.41 13.06
CA GLY A 91 20.05 16.87 14.45
C GLY A 91 20.07 15.76 15.51
N GLN A 92 20.45 14.54 15.13
CA GLN A 92 20.51 13.35 15.98
C GLN A 92 21.83 12.60 15.74
N PRO A 93 22.97 13.17 16.17
CA PRO A 93 24.27 12.59 15.88
C PRO A 93 24.47 11.18 16.45
N GLU A 94 23.77 10.83 17.53
CA GLU A 94 23.77 9.48 18.09
C GLU A 94 23.14 8.42 17.16
N VAL A 95 22.26 8.83 16.26
CA VAL A 95 21.61 7.93 15.27
C VAL A 95 22.49 7.76 14.02
N THR A 96 23.23 8.82 13.65
CA THR A 96 24.01 8.87 12.40
C THR A 96 25.49 8.50 12.58
N ALA A 97 26.01 8.50 13.83
CA ALA A 97 27.41 8.21 14.10
C ALA A 97 27.82 6.83 13.55
N GLY A 98 28.89 6.80 12.76
CA GLY A 98 29.40 5.60 12.10
C GLY A 98 28.49 5.03 11.01
N LYS A 99 27.43 5.73 10.66
CA LYS A 99 26.46 5.30 9.64
C LYS A 99 26.67 6.02 8.31
N CYS A 100 26.02 5.49 7.29
CA CYS A 100 25.84 6.11 6.00
C CYS A 100 24.49 6.84 5.96
N ILE A 101 24.48 8.02 5.36
CA ILE A 101 23.24 8.68 4.94
C ILE A 101 23.12 8.52 3.43
N ALA A 102 22.18 7.67 3.01
CA ALA A 102 21.85 7.52 1.60
C ALA A 102 20.79 8.55 1.21
N VAL A 103 21.07 9.31 0.17
CA VAL A 103 20.11 10.24 -0.43
C VAL A 103 19.51 9.60 -1.65
N VAL A 104 18.20 9.41 -1.62
CA VAL A 104 17.44 8.78 -2.69
C VAL A 104 16.45 9.77 -3.26
N LYS A 105 16.47 9.93 -4.57
CA LYS A 105 15.52 10.73 -5.34
C LYS A 105 14.58 9.83 -6.11
N TYR A 106 13.34 10.24 -6.23
CA TYR A 106 12.31 9.54 -6.97
C TYR A 106 11.83 10.39 -8.14
N ASN A 107 12.08 9.92 -9.37
CA ASN A 107 11.55 10.56 -10.56
C ASN A 107 10.16 9.95 -10.85
N VAL A 108 9.14 10.79 -10.74
CA VAL A 108 7.73 10.38 -10.80
C VAL A 108 7.04 11.15 -11.91
N ASP A 109 6.13 10.48 -12.62
CA ASP A 109 5.29 11.13 -13.62
C ASP A 109 4.51 12.30 -12.97
N PRO A 110 4.48 13.48 -13.61
CA PRO A 110 3.76 14.65 -13.08
C PRO A 110 2.26 14.43 -12.87
N SER A 111 1.66 13.44 -13.51
CA SER A 111 0.26 13.08 -13.31
C SER A 111 0.00 12.24 -12.06
N ALA A 112 1.04 11.75 -11.41
CA ALA A 112 0.90 10.99 -10.17
C ALA A 112 0.32 11.86 -9.06
N THR A 113 -0.50 11.26 -8.21
CA THR A 113 -1.19 11.98 -7.12
C THR A 113 -0.60 11.69 -5.75
N ALA A 114 0.16 10.61 -5.61
CA ALA A 114 0.90 10.27 -4.40
C ALA A 114 2.11 9.39 -4.74
N LEU A 115 3.12 9.46 -3.90
CA LEU A 115 4.32 8.65 -3.94
C LEU A 115 4.55 8.01 -2.59
N TYR A 116 4.82 6.71 -2.59
CA TYR A 116 5.18 5.94 -1.40
C TYR A 116 6.52 5.26 -1.65
N ALA A 117 7.43 5.38 -0.70
CA ALA A 117 8.75 4.80 -0.81
C ALA A 117 9.30 4.38 0.55
N GLY A 118 10.22 3.44 0.55
CA GLY A 118 10.87 2.93 1.74
C GLY A 118 12.11 2.10 1.39
N ILE A 119 12.80 1.63 2.41
CA ILE A 119 13.97 0.79 2.25
C ILE A 119 13.87 -0.40 3.21
N LEU A 120 14.31 -1.56 2.76
CA LEU A 120 14.43 -2.77 3.58
C LEU A 120 15.83 -3.35 3.44
N GLU A 121 16.32 -3.94 4.51
CA GLU A 121 17.61 -4.63 4.52
C GLU A 121 17.52 -5.92 3.70
N GLY A 122 18.56 -6.21 2.94
CA GLY A 122 18.67 -7.38 2.09
C GLY A 122 18.34 -7.16 0.62
N ASN A 123 18.43 -8.21 -0.16
CA ASN A 123 18.19 -8.22 -1.59
C ASN A 123 16.70 -8.44 -1.90
N GLY A 124 15.94 -7.38 -1.92
CA GLY A 124 14.50 -7.38 -2.25
C GLY A 124 14.20 -7.33 -3.76
N MET A 125 15.18 -7.64 -4.62
CA MET A 125 14.98 -7.67 -6.08
C MET A 125 14.20 -8.91 -6.52
N ASP A 126 14.19 -9.98 -5.70
CA ASP A 126 13.42 -11.19 -5.97
C ASP A 126 11.97 -11.03 -5.50
N ALA A 127 11.05 -10.95 -6.45
CA ALA A 127 9.63 -10.81 -6.17
C ALA A 127 8.98 -12.10 -5.60
N THR A 128 9.67 -13.23 -5.63
CA THR A 128 9.17 -14.47 -4.99
C THR A 128 9.44 -14.48 -3.49
N GLU A 129 10.55 -13.89 -3.07
CA GLU A 129 10.91 -13.74 -1.66
C GLU A 129 10.25 -12.48 -1.06
N TYR A 130 10.14 -11.43 -1.86
CA TYR A 130 9.52 -10.15 -1.49
C TYR A 130 8.34 -9.84 -2.43
N PRO A 131 7.16 -10.45 -2.23
CA PRO A 131 6.00 -10.24 -3.10
C PRO A 131 5.59 -8.77 -3.16
N ASP A 132 5.17 -8.32 -4.36
CA ASP A 132 4.77 -6.93 -4.58
C ASP A 132 3.65 -6.49 -3.64
N ASP A 133 2.67 -7.35 -3.38
CA ASP A 133 1.52 -7.05 -2.52
C ASP A 133 1.94 -6.81 -1.06
N ASP A 134 2.93 -7.56 -0.57
CA ASP A 134 3.46 -7.40 0.78
C ASP A 134 4.22 -6.08 0.90
N ILE A 135 5.05 -5.74 -0.10
CA ILE A 135 5.79 -4.48 -0.14
C ILE A 135 4.83 -3.30 -0.31
N HIS A 136 3.84 -3.38 -1.18
CA HIS A 136 2.81 -2.33 -1.28
C HIS A 136 2.08 -2.11 0.04
N SER A 137 1.72 -3.19 0.73
CA SER A 137 1.07 -3.12 2.05
C SER A 137 1.95 -2.44 3.10
N TYR A 138 3.25 -2.77 3.11
CA TYR A 138 4.24 -2.13 3.98
C TYR A 138 4.39 -0.64 3.67
N LEU A 139 4.53 -0.27 2.40
CA LEU A 139 4.75 1.11 1.99
C LEU A 139 3.49 2.00 2.13
N LYS A 140 2.31 1.42 2.13
CA LYS A 140 1.04 2.17 2.23
C LYS A 140 0.89 2.91 3.57
N GLY A 141 1.71 2.61 4.57
CA GLY A 141 1.72 3.31 5.84
C GLY A 141 2.05 4.81 5.67
N TYR A 142 1.43 5.65 6.50
CA TYR A 142 1.60 7.11 6.45
C TYR A 142 3.06 7.57 6.44
N TRP A 143 3.92 6.87 7.17
CA TRP A 143 5.34 7.23 7.31
C TRP A 143 6.17 7.06 6.03
N ASN A 144 5.67 6.34 5.05
CA ASN A 144 6.35 6.07 3.79
C ASN A 144 5.85 6.97 2.65
N GLN A 145 4.92 7.89 2.91
CA GLN A 145 4.47 8.84 1.91
C GLN A 145 5.50 9.94 1.72
N ILE A 146 5.95 10.10 0.49
CA ILE A 146 6.97 11.09 0.09
C ILE A 146 6.29 12.30 -0.51
N SER A 147 6.83 13.49 -0.21
CA SER A 147 6.35 14.74 -0.79
C SER A 147 6.58 14.77 -2.31
N MET A 148 5.52 14.97 -3.07
CA MET A 148 5.61 15.12 -4.53
C MET A 148 6.35 16.41 -4.95
N ALA A 149 6.37 17.44 -4.09
CA ALA A 149 7.08 18.69 -4.35
C ALA A 149 8.60 18.56 -4.12
N GLN A 150 8.99 17.63 -3.28
CA GLN A 150 10.38 17.31 -2.95
C GLN A 150 10.53 15.79 -2.86
N PRO A 151 10.62 15.09 -3.99
CA PRO A 151 10.57 13.63 -4.02
C PRO A 151 11.94 13.02 -3.64
N TYR A 152 12.37 13.30 -2.44
CA TYR A 152 13.62 12.80 -1.86
C TYR A 152 13.36 12.12 -0.53
N SER A 153 14.17 11.10 -0.24
CA SER A 153 14.27 10.49 1.08
C SER A 153 15.72 10.38 1.50
N PHE A 154 15.91 10.39 2.80
CA PHE A 154 17.20 10.24 3.46
C PHE A 154 17.12 9.03 4.37
N TYR A 155 17.99 8.06 4.17
CA TYR A 155 18.01 6.83 4.95
C TYR A 155 19.33 6.70 5.70
N VAL A 156 19.25 6.45 7.01
CA VAL A 156 20.41 6.15 7.83
C VAL A 156 20.67 4.65 7.79
N LEU A 157 21.76 4.26 7.13
CA LEU A 157 22.06 2.87 6.78
C LEU A 157 23.42 2.46 7.39
N ASN A 158 23.64 1.15 7.48
CA ASN A 158 24.95 0.60 7.75
C ASN A 158 25.81 0.59 6.49
N TRP A 159 27.10 0.92 6.61
CA TRP A 159 28.05 0.75 5.52
C TRP A 159 28.21 -0.71 5.14
N ALA A 160 28.38 -0.97 3.84
CA ALA A 160 28.59 -2.29 3.24
C ALA A 160 27.46 -3.31 3.53
N VAL A 161 26.27 -2.86 3.96
CA VAL A 161 25.09 -3.71 4.11
C VAL A 161 24.18 -3.48 2.93
N GLU A 162 23.87 -4.56 2.22
CA GLU A 162 22.95 -4.53 1.08
C GLU A 162 21.51 -4.26 1.54
N GLN A 163 20.84 -3.37 0.83
CA GLN A 163 19.46 -2.99 1.06
C GLN A 163 18.73 -2.83 -0.26
N THR A 164 17.42 -2.79 -0.22
CA THR A 164 16.62 -2.51 -1.40
C THR A 164 15.68 -1.35 -1.13
N ALA A 165 15.76 -0.33 -1.97
CA ALA A 165 14.78 0.75 -2.00
C ALA A 165 13.60 0.34 -2.88
N PHE A 166 12.40 0.64 -2.39
CA PHE A 166 11.13 0.37 -3.05
C PHE A 166 10.35 1.66 -3.20
N ALA A 167 9.63 1.81 -4.31
CA ALA A 167 8.72 2.92 -4.49
C ALA A 167 7.55 2.53 -5.39
N TYR A 168 6.38 3.12 -5.14
CA TYR A 168 5.26 3.11 -6.08
C TYR A 168 4.51 4.44 -6.03
N ALA A 169 3.82 4.76 -7.10
CA ALA A 169 3.01 5.97 -7.18
C ALA A 169 1.54 5.64 -7.44
N LEU A 170 0.65 6.53 -7.05
CA LEU A 170 -0.75 6.49 -7.46
C LEU A 170 -0.91 7.35 -8.71
N ASP A 171 -1.63 6.84 -9.71
CA ASP A 171 -1.98 7.60 -10.91
C ASP A 171 -3.02 8.70 -10.62
N ALA A 172 -3.37 9.48 -11.66
CA ALA A 172 -4.37 10.56 -11.55
C ALA A 172 -5.75 10.09 -11.09
N ASN A 173 -6.06 8.81 -11.25
CA ASN A 173 -7.31 8.21 -10.78
C ASN A 173 -7.18 7.56 -9.39
N GLY A 174 -5.98 7.61 -8.80
CA GLY A 174 -5.64 6.94 -7.55
C GLY A 174 -5.49 5.43 -7.71
N GLY A 175 -5.25 4.94 -8.94
CA GLY A 175 -4.84 3.57 -9.21
C GLY A 175 -3.39 3.37 -8.77
N GLN A 176 -3.11 2.22 -8.14
CA GLN A 176 -1.78 1.86 -7.67
C GLN A 176 -0.89 1.48 -8.85
N GLY A 177 0.27 2.10 -8.96
CA GLY A 177 1.30 1.78 -9.94
C GLY A 177 2.07 0.50 -9.60
N ALA A 178 2.84 0.02 -10.56
CA ALA A 178 3.78 -1.07 -10.31
C ALA A 178 4.89 -0.63 -9.35
N LEU A 179 5.44 -1.60 -8.64
CA LEU A 179 6.51 -1.39 -7.68
C LEU A 179 7.86 -1.24 -8.40
N ALA A 180 8.53 -0.13 -8.14
CA ALA A 180 9.94 0.04 -8.48
C ALA A 180 10.83 -0.55 -7.39
N ARG A 181 11.98 -1.10 -7.80
CA ARG A 181 12.99 -1.69 -6.91
C ARG A 181 14.37 -1.22 -7.33
N SER A 182 15.22 -0.91 -6.40
CA SER A 182 16.62 -0.54 -6.65
C SER A 182 17.51 -1.04 -5.53
N LEU A 183 18.58 -1.73 -5.90
CA LEU A 183 19.58 -2.17 -4.94
C LEU A 183 20.36 -0.96 -4.40
N VAL A 184 20.57 -0.92 -3.09
CA VAL A 184 21.30 0.11 -2.37
C VAL A 184 22.42 -0.58 -1.59
N LEU A 185 23.66 -0.31 -1.98
CA LEU A 185 24.84 -0.83 -1.29
C LEU A 185 25.75 0.36 -0.94
N PRO A 186 25.67 0.89 0.30
CA PRO A 186 26.54 1.97 0.72
C PRO A 186 28.01 1.55 0.70
N THR A 187 28.78 2.18 -0.16
CA THR A 187 30.24 2.01 -0.22
C THR A 187 30.94 3.31 0.17
N ALA A 188 32.01 3.20 0.95
CA ALA A 188 32.80 4.35 1.40
C ALA A 188 33.65 4.91 0.25
#